data_dd6f2c27ec54eb7f4158b033b45575df
#
_entry.id   dd6f2c27ec54eb7f4158b033b45575df
#
_cell.length_a   1.000
_cell.length_b   1.000
_cell.length_c   1.000
_cell.angle_alpha   90.00
_cell.angle_beta   90.00
_cell.angle_gamma   90.00
#
_symmetry.space_group_name_H-M   'P 1'
#
loop_
_entity.id
_entity.type
_entity.pdbx_description
1 polymer ?
#
loop_
_entity_poly.entity_id
_entity_poly.type
_entity_poly.pdbx_seq_one_letter_code
_entity_poly.pdbx_strand_id
1 'polypeptide(L)'
;IATGIFSALGDSKTPFIFLAFSSVSNVFVDILFVKSFHMGVAGVAWATFICQGVSCILSVIVVLLRLRKIKDEHEGHQKVLVFSGEIFGKMLKIAIPSTLQQGFVSIGNIIIQSIINSFGSDVIAGYAAAVKLNNMVITTFTMLGNGVSNFAAQNLGAQKIERISQGCKAALKLIFLTCVPVVILYLMCSGSLVQLFMDENSIEAKKVGVEFMHILA
;
A
#
# COMPACT_ATOMS: atom_id res chain seq x y z
N ILE A 1 8.95 -8.13 0.46
CA ILE A 1 10.41 -8.27 0.21
C ILE A 1 10.68 -8.32 -1.29
N ALA A 2 10.10 -9.26 -2.07
CA ALA A 2 10.32 -9.37 -3.51
C ALA A 2 10.04 -8.05 -4.27
N THR A 3 8.91 -7.40 -3.98
CA THR A 3 8.55 -6.08 -4.54
C THR A 3 9.61 -5.02 -4.25
N GLY A 4 10.17 -5.00 -3.04
CA GLY A 4 11.25 -4.06 -2.68
C GLY A 4 12.53 -4.31 -3.48
N ILE A 5 12.90 -5.57 -3.73
CA ILE A 5 14.06 -5.93 -4.56
C ILE A 5 13.85 -5.47 -6.01
N PHE A 6 12.67 -5.72 -6.59
CA PHE A 6 12.34 -5.23 -7.94
C PHE A 6 12.41 -3.70 -8.03
N SER A 7 11.85 -2.99 -7.04
CA SER A 7 11.91 -1.54 -6.99
C SER A 7 13.34 -1.02 -6.88
N ALA A 8 14.20 -1.68 -6.10
CA ALA A 8 15.62 -1.35 -6.00
C ALA A 8 16.36 -1.55 -7.33
N LEU A 9 15.98 -2.58 -8.12
CA LEU A 9 16.51 -2.85 -9.45
C LEU A 9 15.91 -1.94 -10.55
N GLY A 10 15.00 -1.02 -10.19
CA GLY A 10 14.33 -0.12 -11.14
C GLY A 10 13.19 -0.76 -11.94
N ASP A 11 12.80 -1.98 -11.60
CA ASP A 11 11.71 -2.69 -12.27
C ASP A 11 10.42 -2.61 -11.45
N SER A 12 9.60 -1.61 -11.73
CA SER A 12 8.27 -1.47 -11.14
C SER A 12 7.17 -2.21 -11.93
N LYS A 13 7.47 -2.64 -13.17
CA LYS A 13 6.46 -3.29 -14.03
C LYS A 13 6.22 -4.73 -13.64
N THR A 14 7.27 -5.50 -13.38
CA THR A 14 7.16 -6.92 -13.03
C THR A 14 6.30 -7.15 -11.77
N PRO A 15 6.54 -6.48 -10.61
CA PRO A 15 5.69 -6.66 -9.45
C PRO A 15 4.26 -6.17 -9.68
N PHE A 16 4.05 -5.12 -10.47
CA PHE A 16 2.71 -4.65 -10.82
C PHE A 16 1.92 -5.71 -11.61
N ILE A 17 2.55 -6.35 -12.61
CA ILE A 17 1.90 -7.40 -13.40
C ILE A 17 1.51 -8.59 -12.52
N PHE A 18 2.41 -9.05 -11.62
CA PHE A 18 2.08 -10.14 -10.70
C PHE A 18 0.93 -9.77 -9.75
N LEU A 19 0.93 -8.55 -9.22
CA LEU A 19 -0.12 -8.09 -8.34
C LEU A 19 -1.48 -7.98 -9.08
N ALA A 20 -1.48 -7.39 -10.27
CA ALA A 20 -2.67 -7.26 -11.10
C ALA A 20 -3.24 -8.63 -11.48
N PHE A 21 -2.39 -9.55 -11.95
CA PHE A 21 -2.80 -10.90 -12.28
C PHE A 21 -3.36 -11.65 -11.06
N SER A 22 -2.68 -11.55 -9.92
CA SER A 22 -3.13 -12.16 -8.67
C SER A 22 -4.49 -11.61 -8.23
N SER A 23 -4.69 -10.29 -8.31
CA SER A 23 -5.97 -9.66 -7.93
C SER A 23 -7.12 -10.05 -8.85
N VAL A 24 -6.88 -10.08 -10.15
CA VAL A 24 -7.91 -10.53 -11.11
C VAL A 24 -8.23 -12.00 -10.91
N SER A 25 -7.21 -12.85 -10.78
CA SER A 25 -7.39 -14.29 -10.51
C SER A 25 -8.13 -14.53 -9.19
N ASN A 26 -7.85 -13.74 -8.16
CA ASN A 26 -8.52 -13.84 -6.87
C ASN A 26 -10.03 -13.65 -7.00
N VAL A 27 -10.49 -12.65 -7.76
CA VAL A 27 -11.94 -12.42 -7.99
C VAL A 27 -12.59 -13.66 -8.62
N PHE A 28 -11.95 -14.29 -9.61
CA PHE A 28 -12.49 -15.49 -10.24
C PHE A 28 -12.53 -16.67 -9.27
N VAL A 29 -11.48 -16.89 -8.50
CA VAL A 29 -11.38 -17.98 -7.53
C VAL A 29 -12.35 -17.76 -6.37
N ASP A 30 -12.55 -16.51 -5.92
CA ASP A 30 -13.56 -16.15 -4.91
C ASP A 30 -14.96 -16.56 -5.38
N ILE A 31 -15.34 -16.18 -6.61
CA ILE A 31 -16.64 -16.54 -7.20
C ILE A 31 -16.78 -18.05 -7.28
N LEU A 32 -15.74 -18.74 -7.72
CA LEU A 32 -15.74 -20.21 -7.83
C LEU A 32 -15.96 -20.88 -6.47
N PHE A 33 -15.22 -20.46 -5.43
CA PHE A 33 -15.29 -21.06 -4.11
C PHE A 33 -16.60 -20.75 -3.40
N VAL A 34 -17.14 -19.55 -3.57
CA VAL A 34 -18.40 -19.15 -2.96
C VAL A 34 -19.60 -19.76 -3.69
N LYS A 35 -19.65 -19.69 -5.05
CA LYS A 35 -20.79 -20.17 -5.82
C LYS A 35 -20.79 -21.69 -6.06
N SER A 36 -19.65 -22.26 -6.47
CA SER A 36 -19.60 -23.67 -6.88
C SER A 36 -19.31 -24.61 -5.72
N PHE A 37 -18.46 -24.20 -4.78
CA PHE A 37 -18.12 -25.03 -3.62
C PHE A 37 -18.91 -24.68 -2.35
N HIS A 38 -19.76 -23.64 -2.38
CA HIS A 38 -20.59 -23.18 -1.26
C HIS A 38 -19.81 -22.94 0.06
N MET A 39 -18.52 -22.58 -0.04
CA MET A 39 -17.65 -22.44 1.13
C MET A 39 -17.87 -21.13 1.93
N GLY A 40 -18.70 -20.20 1.43
CA GLY A 40 -18.97 -18.93 2.10
C GLY A 40 -17.69 -18.12 2.39
N VAL A 41 -17.59 -17.56 3.60
CA VAL A 41 -16.45 -16.72 4.02
C VAL A 41 -15.13 -17.50 4.01
N ALA A 42 -15.15 -18.79 4.36
CA ALA A 42 -13.94 -19.63 4.32
C ALA A 42 -13.40 -19.77 2.88
N GLY A 43 -14.28 -19.81 1.88
CA GLY A 43 -13.90 -19.87 0.47
C GLY A 43 -13.12 -18.64 0.03
N VAL A 44 -13.57 -17.44 0.41
CA VAL A 44 -12.87 -16.18 0.12
C VAL A 44 -11.48 -16.16 0.76
N ALA A 45 -11.38 -16.63 2.02
CA ALA A 45 -10.08 -16.69 2.71
C ALA A 45 -9.10 -17.64 2.00
N TRP A 46 -9.55 -18.83 1.60
CA TRP A 46 -8.74 -19.78 0.85
C TRP A 46 -8.35 -19.29 -0.54
N ALA A 47 -9.26 -18.65 -1.26
CA ALA A 47 -8.97 -18.08 -2.57
C ALA A 47 -7.88 -17.01 -2.49
N THR A 48 -8.00 -16.10 -1.52
CA THR A 48 -6.99 -15.07 -1.26
C THR A 48 -5.64 -15.69 -0.90
N PHE A 49 -5.62 -16.68 -0.01
CA PHE A 49 -4.39 -17.38 0.40
C PHE A 49 -3.69 -18.04 -0.79
N ILE A 50 -4.45 -18.77 -1.62
CA ILE A 50 -3.90 -19.47 -2.79
C ILE A 50 -3.36 -18.47 -3.82
N CYS A 51 -4.16 -17.47 -4.22
CA CYS A 51 -3.76 -16.50 -5.24
C CYS A 51 -2.53 -15.68 -4.81
N GLN A 52 -2.49 -15.23 -3.57
CA GLN A 52 -1.33 -14.50 -3.04
C GLN A 52 -0.11 -15.43 -2.84
N GLY A 53 -0.32 -16.66 -2.40
CA GLY A 53 0.73 -17.66 -2.27
C GLY A 53 1.42 -17.97 -3.60
N VAL A 54 0.63 -18.22 -4.65
CA VAL A 54 1.15 -18.44 -6.01
C VAL A 54 1.91 -17.22 -6.52
N SER A 55 1.33 -16.03 -6.36
CA SER A 55 2.00 -14.77 -6.74
C SER A 55 3.32 -14.54 -6.00
N CYS A 56 3.36 -14.87 -4.72
CA CYS A 56 4.58 -14.79 -3.91
C CYS A 56 5.67 -15.74 -4.45
N ILE A 57 5.32 -17.00 -4.68
CA ILE A 57 6.26 -18.01 -5.20
C ILE A 57 6.81 -17.56 -6.57
N LEU A 58 5.94 -17.14 -7.48
CA LEU A 58 6.36 -16.65 -8.81
C LEU A 58 7.28 -15.42 -8.70
N SER A 59 6.93 -14.48 -7.83
CA SER A 59 7.75 -13.29 -7.59
C SER A 59 9.15 -13.65 -7.06
N VAL A 60 9.25 -14.60 -6.14
CA VAL A 60 10.54 -15.07 -5.61
C VAL A 60 11.36 -15.77 -6.69
N ILE A 61 10.75 -16.63 -7.50
CA ILE A 61 11.43 -17.31 -8.61
C ILE A 61 12.02 -16.28 -9.58
N VAL A 62 11.22 -15.29 -10.00
CA VAL A 62 11.69 -14.27 -10.96
C VAL A 62 12.79 -13.39 -10.36
N VAL A 63 12.70 -13.03 -9.06
CA VAL A 63 13.79 -12.32 -8.36
C VAL A 63 15.08 -13.16 -8.41
N LEU A 64 15.02 -14.44 -8.06
CA LEU A 64 16.19 -15.32 -8.05
C LEU A 64 16.81 -15.47 -9.44
N LEU A 65 15.99 -15.61 -10.48
CA LEU A 65 16.46 -15.68 -11.85
C LEU A 65 17.15 -14.38 -12.30
N ARG A 66 16.59 -13.22 -11.94
CA ARG A 66 17.22 -11.93 -12.23
C ARG A 66 18.54 -11.72 -11.49
N LEU A 67 18.58 -12.07 -10.21
CA LEU A 67 19.82 -11.96 -9.43
C LEU A 67 20.93 -12.87 -9.98
N ARG A 68 20.58 -14.07 -10.45
CA ARG A 68 21.53 -14.96 -11.15
C ARG A 68 22.06 -14.30 -12.41
N LYS A 69 21.20 -13.76 -13.27
CA LYS A 69 21.61 -13.08 -14.50
C LYS A 69 22.55 -11.90 -14.23
N ILE A 70 22.25 -11.07 -13.23
CA ILE A 70 23.11 -9.94 -12.84
C ILE A 70 24.47 -10.44 -12.34
N LYS A 71 24.50 -11.56 -11.61
CA LYS A 71 25.73 -12.18 -11.14
C LYS A 71 26.59 -12.64 -12.31
N ASP A 72 25.99 -13.32 -13.29
CA ASP A 72 26.72 -13.85 -14.46
C ASP A 72 27.29 -12.73 -15.36
N GLU A 73 26.58 -11.57 -15.44
CA GLU A 73 27.05 -10.39 -16.19
C GLU A 73 28.23 -9.66 -15.49
N HIS A 74 28.37 -9.84 -14.16
CA HIS A 74 29.40 -9.16 -13.35
C HIS A 74 30.46 -10.12 -12.81
N GLU A 75 30.74 -11.26 -13.49
CA GLU A 75 31.77 -12.22 -13.09
C GLU A 75 33.19 -11.64 -13.13
N GLY A 76 33.50 -10.84 -12.14
CA GLY A 76 34.84 -10.46 -11.70
C GLY A 76 35.02 -10.84 -10.25
N HIS A 77 35.49 -12.06 -9.99
CA HIS A 77 36.22 -12.54 -8.78
C HIS A 77 35.87 -12.05 -7.36
N GLN A 78 34.75 -11.38 -7.11
CA GLN A 78 34.37 -11.05 -5.75
C GLN A 78 33.46 -12.14 -5.17
N LYS A 79 33.95 -12.78 -4.09
CA LYS A 79 33.13 -13.70 -3.28
C LYS A 79 31.90 -12.93 -2.76
N VAL A 80 30.72 -13.26 -3.28
CA VAL A 80 29.46 -12.72 -2.79
C VAL A 80 29.25 -13.25 -1.37
N LEU A 81 29.42 -12.40 -0.37
CA LEU A 81 29.10 -12.74 1.01
C LEU A 81 27.59 -12.89 1.13
N VAL A 82 27.13 -14.04 1.61
CA VAL A 82 25.71 -14.34 1.85
C VAL A 82 25.13 -13.39 2.92
N PHE A 83 25.96 -12.92 3.84
CA PHE A 83 25.59 -11.99 4.89
C PHE A 83 26.69 -10.95 5.11
N SER A 84 26.30 -9.67 5.12
CA SER A 84 27.20 -8.56 5.45
C SER A 84 26.64 -7.83 6.66
N GLY A 85 27.36 -7.90 7.79
CA GLY A 85 26.99 -7.20 9.02
C GLY A 85 26.91 -5.68 8.87
N GLU A 86 27.74 -5.11 8.01
CA GLU A 86 27.73 -3.66 7.72
C GLU A 86 26.45 -3.24 7.00
N ILE A 87 26.05 -3.97 5.97
CA ILE A 87 24.80 -3.69 5.23
C ILE A 87 23.60 -3.90 6.15
N PHE A 88 23.61 -4.98 6.93
CA PHE A 88 22.55 -5.28 7.89
C PHE A 88 22.42 -4.18 8.94
N GLY A 89 23.53 -3.67 9.48
CA GLY A 89 23.51 -2.54 10.39
C GLY A 89 22.92 -1.25 9.79
N LYS A 90 23.25 -0.95 8.53
CA LYS A 90 22.67 0.18 7.78
C LYS A 90 21.15 0.00 7.59
N MET A 91 20.70 -1.22 7.28
CA MET A 91 19.28 -1.55 7.16
C MET A 91 18.53 -1.40 8.49
N LEU A 92 19.08 -1.91 9.60
CA LEU A 92 18.49 -1.78 10.92
C LEU A 92 18.36 -0.32 11.37
N LYS A 93 19.35 0.51 11.08
CA LYS A 93 19.32 1.94 11.40
C LYS A 93 18.14 2.68 10.76
N ILE A 94 17.67 2.22 9.61
CA ILE A 94 16.50 2.77 8.93
C ILE A 94 15.22 2.04 9.36
N ALA A 95 15.28 0.71 9.48
CA ALA A 95 14.11 -0.12 9.77
C ALA A 95 13.56 0.11 11.18
N ILE A 96 14.42 0.22 12.21
CA ILE A 96 13.98 0.39 13.60
C ILE A 96 13.15 1.66 13.78
N PRO A 97 13.61 2.87 13.39
CA PRO A 97 12.81 4.09 13.51
C PRO A 97 11.49 4.01 12.73
N SER A 98 11.52 3.46 11.51
CA SER A 98 10.32 3.33 10.68
C SER A 98 9.30 2.37 11.30
N THR A 99 9.77 1.27 11.89
CA THR A 99 8.89 0.30 12.58
C THR A 99 8.28 0.91 13.83
N LEU A 100 9.06 1.65 14.62
CA LEU A 100 8.56 2.35 15.79
C LEU A 100 7.52 3.41 15.41
N GLN A 101 7.78 4.19 14.38
CA GLN A 101 6.83 5.18 13.85
C GLN A 101 5.50 4.50 13.46
N GLN A 102 5.56 3.41 12.70
CA GLN A 102 4.35 2.68 12.32
C GLN A 102 3.64 2.05 13.53
N GLY A 103 4.40 1.60 14.52
CA GLY A 103 3.87 1.08 15.79
C GLY A 103 3.06 2.15 16.54
N PHE A 104 3.60 3.35 16.68
CA PHE A 104 2.89 4.47 17.33
C PHE A 104 1.61 4.86 16.60
N VAL A 105 1.63 4.90 15.27
CA VAL A 105 0.42 5.13 14.46
C VAL A 105 -0.62 4.05 14.71
N SER A 106 -0.21 2.78 14.76
CA SER A 106 -1.12 1.65 15.00
C SER A 106 -1.74 1.70 16.40
N ILE A 107 -0.95 2.04 17.43
CA ILE A 107 -1.44 2.23 18.81
C ILE A 107 -2.46 3.38 18.84
N GLY A 108 -2.16 4.51 18.19
CA GLY A 108 -3.08 5.63 18.07
C GLY A 108 -4.43 5.22 17.46
N ASN A 109 -4.38 4.44 16.38
CA ASN A 109 -5.60 3.94 15.73
C ASN A 109 -6.41 3.02 16.65
N ILE A 110 -5.76 2.15 17.46
CA ILE A 110 -6.43 1.28 18.42
C ILE A 110 -7.14 2.11 19.50
N ILE A 111 -6.48 3.15 20.03
CA ILE A 111 -7.05 4.05 21.03
C ILE A 111 -8.28 4.77 20.45
N ILE A 112 -8.17 5.34 19.25
CA ILE A 112 -9.28 6.01 18.58
C ILE A 112 -10.43 5.02 18.36
N GLN A 113 -10.15 3.83 17.85
CA GLN A 113 -11.17 2.81 17.64
C GLN A 113 -11.87 2.40 18.94
N SER A 114 -11.14 2.29 20.06
CA SER A 114 -11.70 2.00 21.36
C SER A 114 -12.66 3.09 21.84
N ILE A 115 -12.31 4.37 21.63
CA ILE A 115 -13.17 5.51 21.96
C ILE A 115 -14.41 5.50 21.06
N ILE A 116 -14.26 5.32 19.76
CA ILE A 116 -15.38 5.29 18.81
C ILE A 116 -16.38 4.18 19.15
N ASN A 117 -15.88 3.02 19.58
CA ASN A 117 -16.73 1.89 19.98
C ASN A 117 -17.66 2.21 21.17
N SER A 118 -17.35 3.22 21.98
CA SER A 118 -18.21 3.65 23.09
C SER A 118 -19.43 4.49 22.70
N PHE A 119 -19.46 5.01 21.45
CA PHE A 119 -20.51 5.91 20.97
C PHE A 119 -21.70 5.22 20.28
N GLY A 120 -21.66 3.90 20.14
CA GLY A 120 -22.76 3.12 19.55
C GLY A 120 -22.56 2.80 18.05
N SER A 121 -23.46 1.95 17.54
CA SER A 121 -23.35 1.34 16.21
C SER A 121 -23.30 2.34 15.06
N ASP A 122 -24.11 3.41 15.13
CA ASP A 122 -24.20 4.37 14.04
C ASP A 122 -22.92 5.21 13.89
N VAL A 123 -22.31 5.59 15.03
CA VAL A 123 -21.03 6.30 15.03
C VAL A 123 -19.91 5.38 14.50
N ILE A 124 -19.89 4.10 14.90
CA ILE A 124 -18.93 3.11 14.41
C ILE A 124 -19.06 2.95 12.90
N ALA A 125 -20.27 2.82 12.37
CA ALA A 125 -20.52 2.65 10.95
C ALA A 125 -20.07 3.89 10.14
N GLY A 126 -20.45 5.09 10.58
CA GLY A 126 -20.06 6.36 9.96
C GLY A 126 -18.54 6.56 9.93
N TYR A 127 -17.90 6.33 11.08
CA TYR A 127 -16.44 6.39 11.19
C TYR A 127 -15.74 5.38 10.28
N ALA A 128 -16.21 4.13 10.26
CA ALA A 128 -15.62 3.07 9.42
C ALA A 128 -15.71 3.42 7.93
N ALA A 129 -16.81 3.99 7.45
CA ALA A 129 -16.97 4.45 6.09
C ALA A 129 -15.97 5.59 5.76
N ALA A 130 -15.89 6.60 6.63
CA ALA A 130 -14.98 7.73 6.46
C ALA A 130 -13.50 7.29 6.45
N VAL A 131 -13.10 6.43 7.40
CA VAL A 131 -11.73 5.88 7.47
C VAL A 131 -11.40 5.04 6.25
N LYS A 132 -12.34 4.27 5.71
CA LYS A 132 -12.12 3.46 4.51
C LYS A 132 -11.84 4.33 3.29
N LEU A 133 -12.59 5.43 3.12
CA LEU A 133 -12.35 6.44 2.08
C LEU A 133 -10.98 7.11 2.28
N ASN A 134 -10.70 7.56 3.50
CA ASN A 134 -9.44 8.21 3.83
C ASN A 134 -8.22 7.29 3.58
N ASN A 135 -8.31 6.00 3.91
CA ASN A 135 -7.25 5.03 3.65
C ASN A 135 -6.96 4.86 2.16
N MET A 136 -7.95 4.96 1.28
CA MET A 136 -7.73 4.95 -0.18
C MET A 136 -6.85 6.14 -0.60
N VAL A 137 -7.10 7.32 -0.05
CA VAL A 137 -6.32 8.52 -0.33
C VAL A 137 -4.92 8.43 0.28
N ILE A 138 -4.80 8.07 1.55
CA ILE A 138 -3.50 7.88 2.23
C ILE A 138 -2.65 6.86 1.48
N THR A 139 -3.23 5.74 1.02
CA THR A 139 -2.51 4.73 0.24
C THR A 139 -1.96 5.32 -1.06
N THR A 140 -2.75 6.14 -1.77
CA THR A 140 -2.31 6.81 -3.00
C THR A 140 -1.10 7.72 -2.74
N PHE A 141 -1.14 8.56 -1.70
CA PHE A 141 -0.02 9.42 -1.35
C PHE A 141 1.21 8.64 -0.86
N THR A 142 1.00 7.56 -0.12
CA THR A 142 2.07 6.67 0.32
C THR A 142 2.79 6.03 -0.88
N MET A 143 2.05 5.60 -1.90
CA MET A 143 2.63 5.04 -3.12
C MET A 143 3.40 6.10 -3.93
N LEU A 144 2.91 7.33 -4.00
CA LEU A 144 3.66 8.45 -4.59
C LEU A 144 4.97 8.71 -3.82
N GLY A 145 4.92 8.73 -2.49
CA GLY A 145 6.10 8.89 -1.64
C GLY A 145 7.13 7.78 -1.85
N ASN A 146 6.68 6.52 -1.93
CA ASN A 146 7.54 5.38 -2.24
C ASN A 146 8.19 5.51 -3.63
N GLY A 147 7.44 5.99 -4.64
CA GLY A 147 7.96 6.26 -5.97
C GLY A 147 9.08 7.30 -5.97
N VAL A 148 8.89 8.41 -5.25
CA VAL A 148 9.91 9.47 -5.10
C VAL A 148 11.14 8.94 -4.37
N SER A 149 10.95 8.17 -3.30
CA SER A 149 12.04 7.57 -2.54
C SER A 149 12.90 6.63 -3.41
N ASN A 150 12.25 5.76 -4.17
CA ASN A 150 12.94 4.86 -5.11
C ASN A 150 13.69 5.63 -6.20
N PHE A 151 13.06 6.67 -6.77
CA PHE A 151 13.69 7.54 -7.76
C PHE A 151 14.92 8.26 -7.19
N ALA A 152 14.81 8.80 -5.97
CA ALA A 152 15.91 9.46 -5.29
C ALA A 152 17.07 8.50 -5.01
N ALA A 153 16.77 7.30 -4.50
CA ALA A 153 17.78 6.28 -4.20
C ALA A 153 18.55 5.84 -5.45
N GLN A 154 17.87 5.62 -6.57
CA GLN A 154 18.51 5.24 -7.83
C GLN A 154 19.39 6.36 -8.41
N ASN A 155 18.92 7.62 -8.37
CA ASN A 155 19.70 8.75 -8.86
C ASN A 155 20.88 9.09 -7.93
N LEU A 156 20.73 8.87 -6.62
CA LEU A 156 21.84 8.99 -5.67
C LEU A 156 22.93 7.94 -5.94
N GLY A 157 22.54 6.68 -6.16
CA GLY A 157 23.47 5.62 -6.54
C GLY A 157 24.18 5.89 -7.85
N ALA A 158 23.52 6.56 -8.81
CA ALA A 158 24.09 6.99 -10.08
C ALA A 158 24.85 8.34 -10.00
N GLN A 159 25.00 8.94 -8.80
CA GLN A 159 25.63 10.24 -8.54
C GLN A 159 24.99 11.42 -9.31
N LYS A 160 23.70 11.32 -9.66
CA LYS A 160 22.95 12.34 -10.41
C LYS A 160 22.09 13.21 -9.48
N ILE A 161 22.74 13.96 -8.59
CA ILE A 161 22.07 14.74 -7.51
C ILE A 161 21.08 15.79 -8.06
N GLU A 162 21.41 16.44 -9.18
CA GLU A 162 20.52 17.43 -9.79
C GLU A 162 19.15 16.84 -10.19
N ARG A 163 19.14 15.59 -10.67
CA ARG A 163 17.89 14.89 -11.03
C ARG A 163 17.02 14.62 -9.80
N ILE A 164 17.61 14.41 -8.63
CA ILE A 164 16.86 14.24 -7.38
C ILE A 164 16.07 15.49 -7.08
N SER A 165 16.69 16.68 -7.15
CA SER A 165 16.02 17.95 -6.93
C SER A 165 14.86 18.17 -7.92
N GLN A 166 15.09 17.91 -9.21
CA GLN A 166 14.06 18.00 -10.23
C GLN A 166 12.90 17.04 -9.98
N GLY A 167 13.21 15.78 -9.61
CA GLY A 167 12.22 14.76 -9.27
C GLY A 167 11.38 15.15 -8.06
N CYS A 168 11.98 15.67 -7.00
CA CYS A 168 11.26 16.17 -5.83
C CYS A 168 10.30 17.32 -6.19
N LYS A 169 10.73 18.27 -7.02
CA LYS A 169 9.87 19.35 -7.49
C LYS A 169 8.69 18.85 -8.34
N ALA A 170 8.95 17.87 -9.21
CA ALA A 170 7.91 17.23 -10.01
C ALA A 170 6.91 16.46 -9.11
N ALA A 171 7.40 15.75 -8.10
CA ALA A 171 6.58 15.05 -7.14
C ALA A 171 5.69 15.99 -6.33
N LEU A 172 6.22 17.12 -5.86
CA LEU A 172 5.44 18.14 -5.17
C LEU A 172 4.30 18.66 -6.05
N LYS A 173 4.60 18.98 -7.34
CA LYS A 173 3.55 19.40 -8.28
C LYS A 173 2.48 18.32 -8.47
N LEU A 174 2.88 17.06 -8.57
CA LEU A 174 1.95 15.93 -8.70
C LEU A 174 1.08 15.77 -7.45
N ILE A 175 1.66 15.90 -6.26
CA ILE A 175 0.93 15.85 -4.99
C ILE A 175 -0.11 16.98 -4.94
N PHE A 176 0.25 18.21 -5.26
CA PHE A 176 -0.70 19.30 -5.31
C PHE A 176 -1.81 19.06 -6.34
N LEU A 177 -1.46 18.57 -7.53
CA LEU A 177 -2.42 18.27 -8.60
C LEU A 177 -3.41 17.17 -8.23
N THR A 178 -3.01 16.23 -7.37
CA THR A 178 -3.88 15.15 -6.88
C THR A 178 -4.60 15.50 -5.59
N CYS A 179 -3.95 16.22 -4.67
CA CYS A 179 -4.52 16.60 -3.37
C CYS A 179 -5.69 17.56 -3.52
N VAL A 180 -5.53 18.62 -4.32
CA VAL A 180 -6.57 19.66 -4.48
C VAL A 180 -7.90 19.09 -4.99
N PRO A 181 -7.96 18.29 -6.07
CA PRO A 181 -9.20 17.65 -6.49
C PRO A 181 -9.81 16.72 -5.44
N VAL A 182 -8.99 15.99 -4.69
CA VAL A 182 -9.46 15.06 -3.63
C VAL A 182 -10.09 15.83 -2.49
N VAL A 183 -9.48 16.93 -2.02
CA VAL A 183 -10.05 17.80 -0.98
C VAL A 183 -11.38 18.41 -1.46
N ILE A 184 -11.43 18.92 -2.69
CA ILE A 184 -12.67 19.44 -3.28
C ILE A 184 -13.75 18.35 -3.33
N LEU A 185 -13.39 17.13 -3.75
CA LEU A 185 -14.30 15.99 -3.80
C LEU A 185 -14.84 15.65 -2.41
N TYR A 186 -13.98 15.66 -1.38
CA TYR A 186 -14.38 15.41 0.01
C TYR A 186 -15.34 16.48 0.53
N LEU A 187 -15.06 17.75 0.26
CA LEU A 187 -15.92 18.84 0.73
C LEU A 187 -17.26 18.89 -0.02
N MET A 188 -17.28 18.63 -1.33
CA MET A 188 -18.48 18.76 -2.14
C MET A 188 -19.33 17.49 -2.21
N CYS A 189 -18.71 16.32 -2.18
CA CYS A 189 -19.36 15.02 -2.43
C CYS A 189 -19.32 14.07 -1.23
N SER A 190 -18.98 14.54 -0.02
CA SER A 190 -18.86 13.70 1.18
C SER A 190 -20.10 12.84 1.42
N GLY A 191 -21.29 13.42 1.28
CA GLY A 191 -22.55 12.70 1.47
C GLY A 191 -22.75 11.52 0.52
N SER A 192 -22.45 11.71 -0.76
CA SER A 192 -22.54 10.65 -1.77
C SER A 192 -21.44 9.59 -1.60
N LEU A 193 -20.23 10.02 -1.24
CA LEU A 193 -19.12 9.10 -1.00
C LEU A 193 -19.35 8.21 0.21
N VAL A 194 -19.86 8.75 1.31
CA VAL A 194 -20.20 7.96 2.51
C VAL A 194 -21.34 6.99 2.19
N GLN A 195 -22.34 7.40 1.41
CA GLN A 195 -23.45 6.54 1.02
C GLN A 195 -23.05 5.31 0.21
N LEU A 196 -21.94 5.35 -0.53
CA LEU A 196 -21.41 4.17 -1.24
C LEU A 196 -21.01 3.01 -0.32
N PHE A 197 -20.78 3.30 0.96
CA PHE A 197 -20.32 2.33 1.96
C PHE A 197 -21.34 2.04 3.05
N MET A 198 -22.56 2.60 2.94
CA MET A 198 -23.60 2.49 3.96
C MET A 198 -24.96 2.22 3.31
N ASP A 199 -25.83 1.53 4.05
CA ASP A 199 -27.23 1.32 3.66
C ASP A 199 -28.03 2.64 3.75
N GLU A 200 -29.03 2.78 2.85
CA GLU A 200 -29.84 4.01 2.72
C GLU A 200 -30.58 4.42 3.99
N ASN A 201 -30.83 3.50 4.90
CA ASN A 201 -31.67 3.70 6.09
C ASN A 201 -30.91 4.29 7.30
N SER A 202 -29.59 4.48 7.24
CA SER A 202 -28.75 4.91 8.36
C SER A 202 -28.45 6.41 8.32
N ILE A 203 -29.47 7.26 8.59
CA ILE A 203 -29.33 8.72 8.48
C ILE A 203 -28.30 9.28 9.48
N GLU A 204 -28.31 8.82 10.74
CA GLU A 204 -27.36 9.28 11.77
C GLU A 204 -25.92 8.87 11.44
N ALA A 205 -25.71 7.63 11.07
CA ALA A 205 -24.40 7.15 10.67
C ALA A 205 -23.83 7.90 9.45
N LYS A 206 -24.69 8.25 8.48
CA LYS A 206 -24.31 9.08 7.32
C LYS A 206 -23.86 10.47 7.75
N LYS A 207 -24.58 11.11 8.67
CA LYS A 207 -24.23 12.44 9.19
C LYS A 207 -22.85 12.41 9.88
N VAL A 208 -22.63 11.44 10.75
CA VAL A 208 -21.34 11.23 11.42
C VAL A 208 -20.21 10.99 10.42
N GLY A 209 -20.42 10.13 9.42
CA GLY A 209 -19.43 9.88 8.37
C GLY A 209 -19.05 11.13 7.58
N VAL A 210 -20.03 11.99 7.25
CA VAL A 210 -19.79 13.26 6.55
C VAL A 210 -19.00 14.24 7.43
N GLU A 211 -19.34 14.36 8.70
CA GLU A 211 -18.61 15.21 9.66
C GLU A 211 -17.15 14.76 9.81
N PHE A 212 -16.91 13.45 9.92
CA PHE A 212 -15.55 12.91 9.91
C PHE A 212 -14.79 13.20 8.62
N MET A 213 -15.43 13.09 7.46
CA MET A 213 -14.78 13.42 6.18
C MET A 213 -14.40 14.90 6.08
N HIS A 214 -15.21 15.81 6.61
CA HIS A 214 -14.88 17.24 6.64
C HIS A 214 -13.72 17.55 7.59
N ILE A 215 -13.56 16.78 8.67
CA ILE A 215 -12.39 16.91 9.58
C ILE A 215 -11.11 16.37 8.91
N LEU A 216 -11.24 15.35 8.06
CA LEU A 216 -10.11 14.71 7.39
C LEU A 216 -9.65 15.44 6.12
N ALA A 217 -10.49 16.32 5.54
CA ALA A 217 -10.20 17.12 4.34
C ALA A 217 -9.28 18.31 4.65
#